data_b7d3ec779689351b6d9f90d911ea8603
#
_entry.id   b7d3ec779689351b6d9f90d911ea8603
#
_cell.length_a   1.000
_cell.length_b   1.000
_cell.length_c   1.000
_cell.angle_alpha   90.00
_cell.angle_beta   90.00
_cell.angle_gamma   90.00
#
_symmetry.space_group_name_H-M   'P 1'
#
loop_
_entity.id
_entity.type
_entity.pdbx_description
1 polymer ?
#
loop_
_entity_poly.entity_id
_entity_poly.type
_entity_poly.pdbx_seq_one_letter_code
_entity_poly.pdbx_strand_id
1 'polypeptide(L)'
;MARDHKPLSRRARGFAAAGVVAALTAGGTALAALPADAASKPKGHDVSSHQKNVDWPSAKAKGARFVYVKATESHTYHNPYFSQQYNGARNAGILRGAYHFAVPNKSSGATQAAYFVRNGGAWNADGWTLPPALDIEYNPYSSHKCYGLSKAKMVSWIKAFSNEIKRETGRRPVIYTTTHWWNTCTGNSRAFAANHALWLARYDSADAGALPAGWSYWTFWQYDNSGSLPGDQNLFNGSMTQLKKLARG
;
A
#
# COMPACT_ATOMS: atom_id res chain seq x y z
N MET A 1 27.50 -76.55 -3.20
CA MET A 1 28.14 -77.17 -2.02
C MET A 1 27.45 -76.59 -0.83
N ALA A 2 26.50 -77.34 -0.34
CA ALA A 2 26.50 -78.26 0.78
C ALA A 2 26.48 -77.46 2.09
N ARG A 3 25.44 -77.53 2.77
CA ARG A 3 24.69 -78.39 3.74
C ARG A 3 24.70 -77.74 5.08
N ASP A 4 23.51 -77.47 5.65
CA ASP A 4 22.80 -78.31 6.63
C ASP A 4 23.36 -78.18 8.06
N HIS A 5 22.57 -77.85 9.06
CA HIS A 5 21.61 -78.63 9.81
C HIS A 5 20.98 -77.83 10.98
N LYS A 6 19.69 -78.06 11.16
CA LYS A 6 18.92 -77.91 12.45
C LYS A 6 19.37 -79.01 13.44
N PRO A 7 19.01 -79.04 14.74
CA PRO A 7 17.65 -79.03 15.22
C PRO A 7 17.40 -78.49 16.66
N LEU A 8 16.11 -78.20 16.97
CA LEU A 8 15.18 -78.58 18.01
C LEU A 8 15.61 -78.81 19.48
N SER A 9 14.93 -78.17 20.44
CA SER A 9 14.08 -78.77 21.48
C SER A 9 13.62 -77.69 22.50
N ARG A 10 12.38 -77.53 22.69
CA ARG A 10 11.37 -78.03 23.60
C ARG A 10 11.39 -77.46 25.04
N ARG A 11 10.27 -76.78 25.35
CA ARG A 11 9.44 -76.80 26.53
C ARG A 11 9.90 -76.18 27.85
N ALA A 12 9.12 -75.19 28.32
CA ALA A 12 8.29 -75.41 29.50
C ALA A 12 7.29 -74.26 29.75
N ARG A 13 6.13 -74.63 30.23
CA ARG A 13 4.97 -73.81 30.53
C ARG A 13 5.16 -73.12 31.89
N GLY A 14 4.70 -71.88 32.00
CA GLY A 14 4.45 -71.21 33.30
C GLY A 14 3.36 -70.17 33.15
N PHE A 15 2.21 -70.49 33.73
CA PHE A 15 1.08 -69.56 33.90
C PHE A 15 1.41 -68.61 35.04
N ALA A 16 1.20 -67.32 34.89
CA ALA A 16 0.90 -66.41 36.02
C ALA A 16 0.17 -65.18 35.53
N ALA A 17 -0.78 -64.85 36.32
CA ALA A 17 -1.94 -64.00 36.32
C ALA A 17 -1.84 -62.56 35.83
N ALA A 18 -3.02 -62.11 35.46
CA ALA A 18 -3.48 -60.79 35.04
C ALA A 18 -3.07 -59.63 35.95
N GLY A 19 -2.68 -58.53 35.30
CA GLY A 19 -2.68 -57.18 35.82
C GLY A 19 -3.07 -56.24 34.70
N VAL A 20 -4.34 -55.85 34.64
CA VAL A 20 -4.81 -54.82 33.72
C VAL A 20 -4.42 -53.48 34.27
N VAL A 21 -3.41 -52.87 33.73
CA VAL A 21 -3.14 -51.43 33.93
C VAL A 21 -3.72 -50.68 32.72
N ALA A 22 -4.86 -50.05 32.93
CA ALA A 22 -5.44 -49.11 31.95
C ALA A 22 -4.56 -47.85 31.90
N ALA A 23 -3.70 -47.75 30.92
CA ALA A 23 -3.03 -46.51 30.59
C ALA A 23 -3.99 -45.61 29.81
N LEU A 24 -4.55 -44.61 30.49
CA LEU A 24 -5.23 -43.48 29.88
C LEU A 24 -4.19 -42.65 29.09
N THR A 25 -4.07 -42.93 27.82
CA THR A 25 -3.39 -42.03 26.89
C THR A 25 -4.31 -40.85 26.63
N ALA A 26 -4.04 -39.73 27.31
CA ALA A 26 -4.59 -38.44 26.94
C ALA A 26 -4.04 -38.08 25.56
N GLY A 27 -4.80 -38.40 24.51
CA GLY A 27 -4.51 -37.97 23.14
C GLY A 27 -4.71 -36.45 23.05
N GLY A 28 -3.67 -35.70 23.33
CA GLY A 28 -3.61 -34.28 22.97
C GLY A 28 -3.58 -34.17 21.46
N THR A 29 -4.72 -33.85 20.83
CA THR A 29 -4.72 -33.38 19.45
C THR A 29 -4.00 -32.07 19.39
N ALA A 30 -2.72 -32.09 19.06
CA ALA A 30 -2.00 -30.90 18.64
C ALA A 30 -2.73 -30.40 17.37
N LEU A 31 -3.58 -29.38 17.52
CA LEU A 31 -4.02 -28.56 16.41
C LEU A 31 -2.77 -27.94 15.80
N ALA A 32 -2.23 -28.55 14.74
CA ALA A 32 -1.23 -27.92 13.92
C ALA A 32 -1.87 -26.63 13.40
N ALA A 33 -1.43 -25.50 13.93
CA ALA A 33 -1.74 -24.21 13.35
C ALA A 33 -1.28 -24.27 11.89
N LEU A 34 -2.24 -24.29 10.95
CA LEU A 34 -1.92 -24.12 9.54
C LEU A 34 -1.08 -22.86 9.43
N PRO A 35 0.02 -22.86 8.64
CA PRO A 35 0.76 -21.66 8.40
C PRO A 35 -0.25 -20.61 7.92
N ALA A 36 -0.29 -19.46 8.59
CA ALA A 36 -1.09 -18.35 8.13
C ALA A 36 -0.66 -18.11 6.69
N ASP A 37 -1.52 -18.43 5.72
CA ASP A 37 -1.30 -18.10 4.33
C ASP A 37 -0.80 -16.67 4.31
N ALA A 38 0.36 -16.45 3.67
CA ALA A 38 0.90 -15.11 3.51
C ALA A 38 -0.18 -14.33 2.76
N ALA A 39 -1.03 -13.65 3.53
CA ALA A 39 -2.22 -13.00 3.01
C ALA A 39 -1.76 -12.08 1.89
N SER A 40 -2.25 -12.31 0.68
CA SER A 40 -1.86 -11.55 -0.49
C SER A 40 -1.98 -10.05 -0.20
N LYS A 41 -0.98 -9.27 -0.57
CA LYS A 41 -0.98 -7.82 -0.36
C LYS A 41 -2.30 -7.21 -0.86
N PRO A 42 -2.95 -6.32 -0.10
CA PRO A 42 -4.17 -5.65 -0.53
C PRO A 42 -3.98 -4.98 -1.89
N LYS A 43 -4.84 -5.33 -2.84
CA LYS A 43 -4.89 -4.71 -4.17
C LYS A 43 -5.68 -3.41 -4.10
N GLY A 44 -5.20 -2.40 -4.79
CA GLY A 44 -5.89 -1.13 -4.96
C GLY A 44 -5.63 -0.55 -6.33
N HIS A 45 -6.12 0.63 -6.52
CA HIS A 45 -5.93 1.37 -7.76
C HIS A 45 -5.97 2.87 -7.50
N ASP A 46 -5.64 3.67 -8.49
CA ASP A 46 -5.87 5.10 -8.43
C ASP A 46 -6.59 5.58 -9.68
N VAL A 47 -7.42 6.61 -9.50
CA VAL A 47 -8.30 7.13 -10.53
C VAL A 47 -8.29 8.66 -10.56
N SER A 48 -8.60 9.20 -11.71
CA SER A 48 -8.73 10.63 -11.96
C SER A 48 -9.98 10.92 -12.81
N SER A 49 -10.07 12.12 -13.38
CA SER A 49 -11.12 12.45 -14.34
C SER A 49 -11.10 11.60 -15.61
N HIS A 50 -9.98 10.94 -15.93
CA HIS A 50 -9.87 10.05 -17.08
C HIS A 50 -10.82 8.84 -16.98
N GLN A 51 -11.00 8.30 -15.76
CA GLN A 51 -11.90 7.18 -15.51
C GLN A 51 -13.38 7.60 -15.41
N LYS A 52 -13.67 8.90 -15.38
CA LYS A 52 -15.05 9.43 -15.26
C LYS A 52 -15.78 8.80 -14.06
N ASN A 53 -17.04 8.37 -14.25
CA ASN A 53 -17.77 7.60 -13.26
C ASN A 53 -17.22 6.16 -13.21
N VAL A 54 -16.97 5.69 -11.99
CA VAL A 54 -16.44 4.34 -11.75
C VAL A 54 -17.55 3.42 -11.25
N ASP A 55 -17.60 2.21 -11.80
CA ASP A 55 -18.43 1.11 -11.29
C ASP A 55 -17.76 0.46 -10.08
N TRP A 56 -18.10 0.96 -8.91
CA TRP A 56 -17.51 0.53 -7.65
C TRP A 56 -17.90 -0.89 -7.22
N PRO A 57 -19.14 -1.37 -7.40
CA PRO A 57 -19.49 -2.78 -7.22
C PRO A 57 -18.59 -3.71 -8.04
N SER A 58 -18.37 -3.42 -9.30
CA SER A 58 -17.48 -4.18 -10.19
C SER A 58 -16.02 -4.12 -9.68
N ALA A 59 -15.50 -2.95 -9.35
CA ALA A 59 -14.15 -2.80 -8.79
C ALA A 59 -13.96 -3.63 -7.51
N LYS A 60 -14.95 -3.60 -6.59
CA LYS A 60 -14.95 -4.40 -5.36
C LYS A 60 -14.94 -5.89 -5.63
N ALA A 61 -15.78 -6.36 -6.56
CA ALA A 61 -15.85 -7.76 -6.99
C ALA A 61 -14.53 -8.26 -7.59
N LYS A 62 -13.83 -7.38 -8.34
CA LYS A 62 -12.49 -7.65 -8.91
C LYS A 62 -11.37 -7.59 -7.86
N GLY A 63 -11.69 -7.35 -6.61
CA GLY A 63 -10.75 -7.44 -5.50
C GLY A 63 -10.17 -6.13 -5.00
N ALA A 64 -10.66 -4.97 -5.44
CA ALA A 64 -10.23 -3.68 -4.90
C ALA A 64 -10.46 -3.60 -3.39
N ARG A 65 -9.43 -3.20 -2.66
CA ARG A 65 -9.45 -2.98 -1.20
C ARG A 65 -9.25 -1.51 -0.83
N PHE A 66 -8.55 -0.76 -1.66
CA PHE A 66 -8.34 0.67 -1.50
C PHE A 66 -8.26 1.37 -2.85
N VAL A 67 -8.47 2.67 -2.83
CA VAL A 67 -8.30 3.56 -3.98
C VAL A 67 -7.73 4.90 -3.55
N TYR A 68 -6.89 5.49 -4.38
CA TYR A 68 -6.59 6.91 -4.33
C TYR A 68 -7.31 7.63 -5.47
N VAL A 69 -7.97 8.75 -5.16
CA VAL A 69 -8.77 9.53 -6.10
C VAL A 69 -8.14 10.91 -6.28
N LYS A 70 -7.85 11.30 -7.51
CA LYS A 70 -7.40 12.67 -7.80
C LYS A 70 -8.47 13.64 -7.35
N ALA A 71 -8.13 14.51 -6.40
CA ALA A 71 -9.03 15.58 -5.99
C ALA A 71 -8.70 16.87 -6.74
N THR A 72 -7.44 17.26 -6.76
CA THR A 72 -7.00 18.55 -7.28
C THR A 72 -5.68 18.45 -8.04
N GLU A 73 -5.42 19.50 -8.82
CA GLU A 73 -4.14 19.74 -9.47
C GLU A 73 -3.82 21.25 -9.44
N SER A 74 -2.54 21.56 -9.20
CA SER A 74 -2.13 22.96 -9.04
C SER A 74 -2.99 23.66 -7.95
N HIS A 75 -3.34 24.92 -8.14
CA HIS A 75 -4.18 25.69 -7.19
C HIS A 75 -5.54 26.09 -7.77
N THR A 76 -5.93 25.47 -8.89
CA THR A 76 -7.16 25.87 -9.62
C THR A 76 -7.99 24.70 -10.14
N TYR A 77 -7.39 23.53 -10.39
CA TYR A 77 -8.13 22.39 -10.94
C TYR A 77 -8.74 21.52 -9.82
N HIS A 78 -10.01 21.19 -9.95
CA HIS A 78 -10.71 20.18 -9.17
C HIS A 78 -11.31 19.12 -10.08
N ASN A 79 -11.16 17.83 -9.71
CA ASN A 79 -11.69 16.72 -10.47
C ASN A 79 -13.23 16.72 -10.45
N PRO A 80 -13.92 16.91 -11.59
CA PRO A 80 -15.39 16.98 -11.64
C PRO A 80 -16.06 15.67 -11.23
N TYR A 81 -15.36 14.53 -11.27
CA TYR A 81 -15.87 13.22 -10.86
C TYR A 81 -15.49 12.87 -9.41
N PHE A 82 -14.79 13.74 -8.68
CA PHE A 82 -14.27 13.43 -7.35
C PHE A 82 -15.34 12.90 -6.41
N SER A 83 -16.48 13.56 -6.32
CA SER A 83 -17.57 13.18 -5.40
C SER A 83 -18.07 11.75 -5.68
N GLN A 84 -18.33 11.42 -6.95
CA GLN A 84 -18.77 10.07 -7.34
C GLN A 84 -17.68 9.04 -7.05
N GLN A 85 -16.44 9.34 -7.40
CA GLN A 85 -15.32 8.42 -7.22
C GLN A 85 -15.03 8.19 -5.73
N TYR A 86 -14.92 9.24 -4.94
CA TYR A 86 -14.54 9.16 -3.54
C TYR A 86 -15.63 8.58 -2.64
N ASN A 87 -16.88 9.06 -2.79
CA ASN A 87 -18.01 8.59 -2.00
C ASN A 87 -18.48 7.21 -2.47
N GLY A 88 -18.49 6.97 -3.78
CA GLY A 88 -18.83 5.67 -4.34
C GLY A 88 -17.90 4.55 -3.87
N ALA A 89 -16.59 4.79 -3.81
CA ALA A 89 -15.64 3.84 -3.24
C ALA A 89 -15.97 3.50 -1.80
N ARG A 90 -16.26 4.52 -0.97
CA ARG A 90 -16.66 4.32 0.43
C ARG A 90 -17.92 3.49 0.56
N ASN A 91 -18.93 3.81 -0.24
CA ASN A 91 -20.24 3.11 -0.24
C ASN A 91 -20.08 1.63 -0.64
N ALA A 92 -19.13 1.31 -1.51
CA ALA A 92 -18.78 -0.07 -1.88
C ALA A 92 -17.89 -0.78 -0.84
N GLY A 93 -17.53 -0.13 0.28
CA GLY A 93 -16.67 -0.71 1.31
C GLY A 93 -15.20 -0.84 0.86
N ILE A 94 -14.72 0.12 0.07
CA ILE A 94 -13.32 0.28 -0.35
C ILE A 94 -12.72 1.44 0.45
N LEU A 95 -11.54 1.24 1.06
CA LEU A 95 -10.81 2.33 1.70
C LEU A 95 -10.42 3.35 0.64
N ARG A 96 -10.54 4.64 0.94
CA ARG A 96 -10.25 5.69 -0.02
C ARG A 96 -9.31 6.74 0.54
N GLY A 97 -8.45 7.26 -0.31
CA GLY A 97 -7.65 8.45 -0.08
C GLY A 97 -7.83 9.43 -1.23
N ALA A 98 -7.47 10.68 -1.00
CA ALA A 98 -7.41 11.69 -2.04
C ALA A 98 -5.95 11.98 -2.40
N TYR A 99 -5.67 12.32 -3.67
CA TYR A 99 -4.36 12.80 -4.05
C TYR A 99 -4.42 14.15 -4.78
N HIS A 100 -3.32 14.89 -4.67
CA HIS A 100 -3.09 16.15 -5.32
C HIS A 100 -1.95 16.04 -6.32
N PHE A 101 -2.20 16.34 -7.58
CA PHE A 101 -1.14 16.45 -8.60
C PHE A 101 -0.44 17.81 -8.49
N ALA A 102 0.82 17.79 -8.14
CA ALA A 102 1.61 18.98 -7.91
C ALA A 102 2.09 19.65 -9.20
N VAL A 103 1.97 20.98 -9.26
CA VAL A 103 2.54 21.81 -10.32
C VAL A 103 3.39 22.92 -9.68
N PRO A 104 4.62 22.60 -9.20
CA PRO A 104 5.42 23.45 -8.32
C PRO A 104 5.74 24.83 -8.84
N ASN A 105 5.78 25.04 -10.15
CA ASN A 105 6.05 26.34 -10.77
C ASN A 105 4.82 27.25 -10.87
N LYS A 106 3.62 26.79 -10.44
CA LYS A 106 2.39 27.60 -10.54
C LYS A 106 2.06 28.33 -9.26
N SER A 107 2.41 27.77 -8.11
CA SER A 107 2.22 28.38 -6.79
C SER A 107 3.03 27.69 -5.70
N SER A 108 3.06 28.24 -4.49
CA SER A 108 3.77 27.64 -3.36
C SER A 108 3.17 26.28 -2.96
N GLY A 109 3.99 25.45 -2.33
CA GLY A 109 3.52 24.17 -1.79
C GLY A 109 2.37 24.35 -0.76
N ALA A 110 2.48 25.35 0.09
CA ALA A 110 1.42 25.65 1.07
C ALA A 110 0.10 26.08 0.38
N THR A 111 0.17 26.88 -0.67
CA THR A 111 -1.03 27.29 -1.44
C THR A 111 -1.72 26.09 -2.07
N GLN A 112 -0.96 25.18 -2.70
CA GLN A 112 -1.53 23.98 -3.32
C GLN A 112 -2.08 23.01 -2.26
N ALA A 113 -1.40 22.86 -1.13
CA ALA A 113 -1.87 22.03 -0.03
C ALA A 113 -3.19 22.54 0.56
N ALA A 114 -3.27 23.85 0.85
CA ALA A 114 -4.51 24.47 1.35
C ALA A 114 -5.67 24.35 0.35
N TYR A 115 -5.40 24.50 -0.95
CA TYR A 115 -6.40 24.25 -2.01
C TYR A 115 -6.85 22.79 -2.02
N PHE A 116 -5.92 21.85 -1.92
CA PHE A 116 -6.21 20.42 -1.88
C PHE A 116 -7.09 20.05 -0.68
N VAL A 117 -6.75 20.50 0.53
CA VAL A 117 -7.56 20.19 1.75
C VAL A 117 -8.98 20.67 1.61
N ARG A 118 -9.19 21.89 1.11
CA ARG A 118 -10.55 22.46 0.91
C ARG A 118 -11.36 21.75 -0.18
N ASN A 119 -10.69 20.99 -1.07
CA ASN A 119 -11.31 20.36 -2.23
C ASN A 119 -11.16 18.82 -2.22
N GLY A 120 -11.15 18.19 -1.04
CA GLY A 120 -11.20 16.75 -0.90
C GLY A 120 -10.00 16.11 -0.21
N GLY A 121 -8.93 16.86 0.05
CA GLY A 121 -7.71 16.37 0.74
C GLY A 121 -7.81 16.30 2.26
N ALA A 122 -8.98 16.57 2.84
CA ALA A 122 -9.20 16.44 4.29
C ALA A 122 -9.05 14.97 4.74
N TRP A 123 -8.61 14.79 5.98
CA TRP A 123 -8.44 13.46 6.57
C TRP A 123 -9.16 13.35 7.91
N ASN A 124 -9.73 12.17 8.16
CA ASN A 124 -10.34 11.80 9.43
C ASN A 124 -9.87 10.40 9.84
N ALA A 125 -9.69 10.18 11.14
CA ALA A 125 -9.30 8.90 11.74
C ALA A 125 -10.47 7.88 11.79
N ASP A 126 -11.23 7.76 10.70
CA ASP A 126 -12.47 6.96 10.61
C ASP A 126 -12.21 5.48 10.26
N GLY A 127 -10.95 5.12 10.04
CA GLY A 127 -10.56 3.77 9.60
C GLY A 127 -10.90 3.44 8.15
N TRP A 128 -11.35 4.44 7.38
CA TRP A 128 -11.73 4.33 5.97
C TRP A 128 -11.04 5.34 5.08
N THR A 129 -10.58 6.46 5.65
CA THR A 129 -9.91 7.53 4.94
C THR A 129 -8.40 7.35 5.07
N LEU A 130 -7.74 7.04 3.97
CA LEU A 130 -6.28 6.98 3.89
C LEU A 130 -5.68 8.39 4.00
N PRO A 131 -4.44 8.53 4.49
CA PRO A 131 -3.79 9.83 4.52
C PRO A 131 -3.78 10.49 3.14
N PRO A 132 -3.92 11.82 3.06
CA PRO A 132 -3.84 12.55 1.79
C PRO A 132 -2.50 12.26 1.10
N ALA A 133 -2.48 12.27 -0.24
CA ALA A 133 -1.27 11.99 -0.99
C ALA A 133 -0.83 13.21 -1.83
N LEU A 134 0.47 13.45 -1.83
CA LEU A 134 1.15 14.36 -2.74
C LEU A 134 1.68 13.54 -3.92
N ASP A 135 1.15 13.79 -5.10
CA ASP A 135 1.68 13.28 -6.36
C ASP A 135 2.67 14.32 -6.90
N ILE A 136 3.96 13.96 -6.85
CA ILE A 136 5.07 14.80 -7.32
C ILE A 136 5.96 14.04 -8.27
N GLU A 137 5.84 14.37 -9.55
CA GLU A 137 6.45 13.65 -10.65
C GLU A 137 6.86 14.58 -11.80
N TYR A 138 7.19 14.01 -12.97
CA TYR A 138 7.59 14.78 -14.13
C TYR A 138 6.54 15.79 -14.58
N ASN A 139 7.02 16.96 -14.97
CA ASN A 139 6.19 18.01 -15.53
C ASN A 139 5.62 17.57 -16.90
N PRO A 140 4.31 17.34 -17.02
CA PRO A 140 3.70 16.94 -18.30
C PRO A 140 3.44 18.13 -19.24
N TYR A 141 3.65 19.37 -18.76
CA TYR A 141 3.25 20.59 -19.47
C TYR A 141 4.41 21.27 -20.19
N SER A 142 5.65 20.84 -19.93
CA SER A 142 6.83 21.42 -20.60
C SER A 142 8.03 20.47 -20.52
N SER A 143 9.09 20.80 -21.29
CA SER A 143 10.36 20.09 -21.27
C SER A 143 11.14 20.23 -19.95
N HIS A 144 10.76 21.17 -19.10
CA HIS A 144 11.40 21.36 -17.78
C HIS A 144 10.95 20.30 -16.78
N LYS A 145 11.56 19.13 -16.84
CA LYS A 145 11.19 17.93 -16.07
C LYS A 145 10.97 18.17 -14.58
N CYS A 146 11.70 19.10 -13.97
CA CYS A 146 11.59 19.49 -12.57
C CYS A 146 10.91 20.87 -12.40
N TYR A 147 10.00 21.23 -13.31
CA TYR A 147 9.24 22.50 -13.26
C TYR A 147 10.11 23.77 -13.26
N GLY A 148 11.37 23.69 -13.74
CA GLY A 148 12.33 24.78 -13.69
C GLY A 148 12.87 25.09 -12.28
N LEU A 149 12.59 24.28 -11.29
CA LEU A 149 13.09 24.46 -9.94
C LEU A 149 14.44 23.76 -9.74
N SER A 150 15.34 24.41 -8.98
CA SER A 150 16.52 23.73 -8.48
C SER A 150 16.14 22.65 -7.44
N LYS A 151 17.02 21.67 -7.22
CA LYS A 151 16.83 20.60 -6.24
C LYS A 151 16.47 21.12 -4.85
N ALA A 152 17.16 22.16 -4.38
CA ALA A 152 16.89 22.78 -3.09
C ALA A 152 15.50 23.45 -3.03
N LYS A 153 15.11 24.16 -4.09
CA LYS A 153 13.78 24.78 -4.20
C LYS A 153 12.69 23.72 -4.24
N MET A 154 12.89 22.61 -4.94
CA MET A 154 11.94 21.49 -4.99
C MET A 154 11.76 20.86 -3.60
N VAL A 155 12.84 20.57 -2.88
CA VAL A 155 12.77 20.05 -1.50
C VAL A 155 12.04 21.05 -0.58
N SER A 156 12.31 22.34 -0.70
CA SER A 156 11.62 23.37 0.09
C SER A 156 10.13 23.44 -0.26
N TRP A 157 9.76 23.29 -1.53
CA TRP A 157 8.39 23.27 -1.98
C TRP A 157 7.61 22.07 -1.39
N ILE A 158 8.20 20.85 -1.46
CA ILE A 158 7.62 19.63 -0.90
C ILE A 158 7.45 19.76 0.63
N LYS A 159 8.43 20.34 1.33
CA LYS A 159 8.35 20.62 2.78
C LYS A 159 7.19 21.56 3.10
N ALA A 160 7.04 22.66 2.33
CA ALA A 160 5.94 23.61 2.53
C ALA A 160 4.58 22.95 2.32
N PHE A 161 4.41 22.14 1.27
CA PHE A 161 3.19 21.37 1.04
C PHE A 161 2.90 20.43 2.22
N SER A 162 3.89 19.62 2.61
CA SER A 162 3.73 18.63 3.67
C SER A 162 3.42 19.27 5.03
N ASN A 163 4.06 20.39 5.34
CA ASN A 163 3.79 21.11 6.60
C ASN A 163 2.37 21.67 6.64
N GLU A 164 1.87 22.19 5.54
CA GLU A 164 0.52 22.69 5.44
C GLU A 164 -0.52 21.55 5.57
N ILE A 165 -0.31 20.42 4.86
CA ILE A 165 -1.16 19.23 5.05
C ILE A 165 -1.17 18.80 6.53
N LYS A 166 0.01 18.73 7.17
CA LYS A 166 0.11 18.36 8.60
C LYS A 166 -0.64 19.34 9.50
N ARG A 167 -0.55 20.64 9.21
CA ARG A 167 -1.24 21.69 9.97
C ARG A 167 -2.77 21.56 9.86
N GLU A 168 -3.28 21.33 8.64
CA GLU A 168 -4.72 21.29 8.36
C GLU A 168 -5.38 19.97 8.79
N THR A 169 -4.66 18.86 8.68
CA THR A 169 -5.25 17.51 8.82
C THR A 169 -4.71 16.72 10.02
N GLY A 170 -3.66 17.21 10.68
CA GLY A 170 -2.96 16.43 11.69
C GLY A 170 -2.07 15.30 11.13
N ARG A 171 -2.08 15.02 9.81
CA ARG A 171 -1.34 13.93 9.16
C ARG A 171 -0.33 14.47 8.14
N ARG A 172 0.81 13.79 8.03
CA ARG A 172 1.70 14.03 6.89
C ARG A 172 1.19 13.31 5.65
N PRO A 173 1.37 13.89 4.46
CA PRO A 173 0.93 13.23 3.24
C PRO A 173 1.78 12.00 2.93
N VAL A 174 1.17 11.04 2.25
CA VAL A 174 1.89 10.04 1.45
C VAL A 174 2.58 10.78 0.30
N ILE A 175 3.80 10.39 -0.06
CA ILE A 175 4.50 10.94 -1.22
C ILE A 175 4.49 9.90 -2.34
N TYR A 176 3.79 10.22 -3.44
CA TYR A 176 3.88 9.48 -4.70
C TYR A 176 4.96 10.09 -5.58
N THR A 177 5.83 9.23 -6.11
CA THR A 177 6.90 9.62 -7.01
C THR A 177 7.51 8.39 -7.70
N THR A 178 8.47 8.63 -8.62
CA THR A 178 9.39 7.60 -9.10
C THR A 178 10.78 7.81 -8.52
N THR A 179 11.57 6.73 -8.35
CA THR A 179 12.96 6.83 -7.89
C THR A 179 13.80 7.74 -8.80
N HIS A 180 13.58 7.64 -10.11
CA HIS A 180 14.32 8.44 -11.08
C HIS A 180 14.00 9.95 -10.95
N TRP A 181 12.72 10.31 -10.84
CA TRP A 181 12.34 11.70 -10.62
C TRP A 181 12.90 12.25 -9.31
N TRP A 182 12.78 11.48 -8.23
CA TRP A 182 13.25 11.88 -6.91
C TRP A 182 14.76 12.18 -6.91
N ASN A 183 15.54 11.29 -7.53
CA ASN A 183 16.99 11.49 -7.69
C ASN A 183 17.30 12.75 -8.49
N THR A 184 16.62 12.93 -9.60
CA THR A 184 16.88 14.05 -10.53
C THR A 184 16.46 15.38 -9.94
N CYS A 185 15.24 15.48 -9.40
CA CYS A 185 14.60 16.75 -9.06
C CYS A 185 14.78 17.16 -7.61
N THR A 186 15.13 16.24 -6.70
CA THR A 186 15.40 16.56 -5.29
C THR A 186 16.85 16.35 -4.88
N GLY A 187 17.69 15.79 -5.78
CA GLY A 187 19.05 15.35 -5.43
C GLY A 187 19.04 14.14 -4.48
N ASN A 188 18.05 13.29 -4.60
CA ASN A 188 17.85 12.11 -3.75
C ASN A 188 17.72 12.48 -2.27
N SER A 189 16.92 13.48 -1.97
CA SER A 189 16.74 14.01 -0.61
C SER A 189 16.25 12.95 0.38
N ARG A 190 16.90 12.87 1.54
CA ARG A 190 16.52 12.00 2.66
C ARG A 190 15.52 12.65 3.64
N ALA A 191 15.14 13.91 3.39
CA ALA A 191 14.43 14.74 4.37
C ALA A 191 13.00 14.28 4.72
N PHE A 192 12.45 13.33 3.99
CA PHE A 192 11.03 12.94 4.11
C PHE A 192 10.82 11.51 4.60
N ALA A 193 11.79 10.64 4.41
CA ALA A 193 11.65 9.20 4.62
C ALA A 193 11.30 8.81 6.07
N ALA A 194 11.74 9.59 7.06
CA ALA A 194 11.49 9.28 8.47
C ALA A 194 10.00 9.40 8.88
N ASN A 195 9.21 10.19 8.16
CA ASN A 195 7.83 10.50 8.58
C ASN A 195 6.80 10.63 7.43
N HIS A 196 7.16 10.20 6.23
CA HIS A 196 6.26 10.12 5.09
C HIS A 196 6.22 8.70 4.53
N ALA A 197 5.03 8.17 4.34
CA ALA A 197 4.83 6.95 3.59
C ALA A 197 5.20 7.16 2.13
N LEU A 198 5.84 6.17 1.52
CA LEU A 198 6.22 6.20 0.10
C LEU A 198 5.19 5.45 -0.73
N TRP A 199 4.68 6.11 -1.77
CA TRP A 199 3.93 5.48 -2.86
C TRP A 199 4.80 5.55 -4.11
N LEU A 200 5.40 4.43 -4.47
CA LEU A 200 6.39 4.35 -5.53
C LEU A 200 5.75 3.85 -6.83
N ALA A 201 5.97 4.58 -7.93
CA ALA A 201 5.60 4.11 -9.26
C ALA A 201 6.80 3.44 -9.95
N ARG A 202 6.58 2.20 -10.40
CA ARG A 202 7.49 1.43 -11.24
C ARG A 202 6.71 0.35 -11.96
N TYR A 203 6.66 0.44 -13.28
CA TYR A 203 5.94 -0.48 -14.16
C TYR A 203 6.88 -1.53 -14.77
N ASP A 204 6.29 -2.55 -15.41
CA ASP A 204 7.00 -3.59 -16.18
C ASP A 204 8.11 -4.28 -15.36
N SER A 205 7.86 -4.54 -14.08
CA SER A 205 8.83 -5.06 -13.14
C SER A 205 8.22 -6.07 -12.18
N ALA A 206 9.03 -7.06 -11.77
CA ALA A 206 8.64 -8.05 -10.78
C ALA A 206 8.60 -7.49 -9.34
N ASP A 207 9.24 -6.35 -9.10
CA ASP A 207 9.33 -5.69 -7.79
C ASP A 207 9.39 -4.16 -7.90
N ALA A 208 9.29 -3.48 -6.78
CA ALA A 208 9.34 -2.03 -6.70
C ALA A 208 10.75 -1.44 -6.94
N GLY A 209 11.79 -2.26 -6.95
CA GLY A 209 13.19 -1.90 -7.22
C GLY A 209 13.83 -0.99 -6.18
N ALA A 210 14.85 -0.27 -6.62
CA ALA A 210 15.60 0.65 -5.76
C ALA A 210 14.70 1.80 -5.28
N LEU A 211 14.70 2.03 -3.98
CA LEU A 211 13.92 3.08 -3.34
C LEU A 211 14.68 4.43 -3.35
N PRO A 212 13.98 5.56 -3.31
CA PRO A 212 14.59 6.85 -3.04
C PRO A 212 15.31 6.86 -1.67
N ALA A 213 16.35 7.66 -1.55
CA ALA A 213 17.20 7.66 -0.36
C ALA A 213 16.44 7.96 0.94
N GLY A 214 16.74 7.16 1.94
CA GLY A 214 16.17 7.24 3.28
C GLY A 214 14.98 6.33 3.51
N TRP A 215 14.18 5.98 2.50
CA TRP A 215 13.14 4.98 2.66
C TRP A 215 13.74 3.57 2.64
N SER A 216 13.36 2.75 3.63
CA SER A 216 13.73 1.35 3.74
C SER A 216 12.67 0.40 3.17
N TYR A 217 11.46 0.90 2.93
CA TYR A 217 10.34 0.18 2.32
C TYR A 217 9.39 1.14 1.61
N TRP A 218 8.66 0.62 0.64
CA TRP A 218 7.52 1.30 0.07
C TRP A 218 6.25 0.98 0.87
N THR A 219 5.33 1.92 0.94
CA THR A 219 4.00 1.71 1.56
C THR A 219 2.97 1.30 0.52
N PHE A 220 2.98 1.98 -0.62
CA PHE A 220 2.21 1.65 -1.79
C PHE A 220 3.14 1.52 -3.00
N TRP A 221 2.82 0.59 -3.88
CA TRP A 221 3.52 0.41 -5.15
C TRP A 221 2.51 0.43 -6.29
N GLN A 222 2.62 1.44 -7.16
CA GLN A 222 1.91 1.49 -8.43
C GLN A 222 2.74 0.68 -9.43
N TYR A 223 2.24 -0.52 -9.76
CA TYR A 223 3.03 -1.50 -10.50
C TYR A 223 2.64 -1.62 -11.98
N ASP A 224 1.48 -1.07 -12.37
CA ASP A 224 0.99 -1.11 -13.74
C ASP A 224 0.06 0.07 -13.99
N ASN A 225 0.06 0.61 -15.20
CA ASN A 225 -0.84 1.67 -15.64
C ASN A 225 -2.09 1.13 -16.35
N SER A 226 -2.29 -0.18 -16.34
CA SER A 226 -3.44 -0.88 -16.89
C SER A 226 -3.75 -2.13 -16.09
N GLY A 227 -4.97 -2.70 -16.25
CA GLY A 227 -5.30 -3.94 -15.57
C GLY A 227 -6.78 -4.16 -15.34
N SER A 228 -7.11 -5.01 -14.37
CA SER A 228 -8.49 -5.40 -14.10
C SER A 228 -9.33 -4.35 -13.36
N LEU A 229 -8.66 -3.45 -12.63
CA LEU A 229 -9.30 -2.35 -11.91
C LEU A 229 -9.26 -1.07 -12.75
N PRO A 230 -10.20 -0.15 -12.56
CA PRO A 230 -10.16 1.15 -13.23
C PRO A 230 -8.94 1.96 -12.85
N GLY A 231 -8.22 2.53 -13.83
CA GLY A 231 -7.01 3.32 -13.60
C GLY A 231 -5.78 2.48 -13.30
N ASP A 232 -4.81 3.05 -12.60
CA ASP A 232 -3.49 2.46 -12.38
C ASP A 232 -3.53 1.49 -11.19
N GLN A 233 -2.80 0.37 -11.32
CA GLN A 233 -2.87 -0.75 -10.38
C GLN A 233 -1.88 -0.61 -9.23
N ASN A 234 -2.34 -0.82 -8.01
CA ASN A 234 -1.55 -0.61 -6.81
C ASN A 234 -1.55 -1.82 -5.87
N LEU A 235 -0.47 -1.97 -5.11
CA LEU A 235 -0.36 -2.87 -3.97
C LEU A 235 -0.05 -2.08 -2.69
N PHE A 236 -0.63 -2.49 -1.58
CA PHE A 236 -0.21 -2.03 -0.25
C PHE A 236 0.79 -3.02 0.36
N ASN A 237 1.88 -2.53 0.94
CA ASN A 237 2.94 -3.36 1.54
C ASN A 237 2.61 -3.76 2.97
N GLY A 238 1.59 -4.59 3.11
CA GLY A 238 1.15 -5.07 4.42
C GLY A 238 -0.16 -5.83 4.34
N SER A 239 -0.75 -6.11 5.48
CA SER A 239 -2.06 -6.76 5.60
C SER A 239 -3.21 -5.75 5.54
N MET A 240 -4.45 -6.24 5.36
CA MET A 240 -5.66 -5.41 5.50
C MET A 240 -5.77 -4.75 6.89
N THR A 241 -5.32 -5.43 7.94
CA THR A 241 -5.29 -4.87 9.30
C THR A 241 -4.36 -3.66 9.37
N GLN A 242 -3.17 -3.75 8.77
CA GLN A 242 -2.22 -2.64 8.70
C GLN A 242 -2.72 -1.49 7.83
N LEU A 243 -3.40 -1.80 6.70
CA LEU A 243 -4.01 -0.76 5.86
C LEU A 243 -5.12 0.00 6.61
N LYS A 244 -5.98 -0.71 7.35
CA LYS A 244 -6.99 -0.09 8.23
C LYS A 244 -6.35 0.71 9.37
N LYS A 245 -5.22 0.24 9.93
CA LYS A 245 -4.47 1.00 10.94
C LYS A 245 -3.94 2.31 10.34
N LEU A 246 -3.39 2.28 9.13
CA LEU A 246 -2.93 3.49 8.43
C LEU A 246 -4.08 4.51 8.26
N ALA A 247 -5.30 4.05 8.01
CA ALA A 247 -6.48 4.91 7.89
C ALA A 247 -7.01 5.46 9.24
N ARG A 248 -6.57 4.92 10.37
CA ARG A 248 -6.94 5.42 11.71
C ARG A 248 -5.95 6.43 12.30
N GLY A 249 -4.70 6.43 11.81
CA GLY A 249 -3.64 7.30 12.31
C GLY A 249 -2.51 6.58 13.02
#